data_ed2155fa18ab5073a26cc157375ddcc5
#
_entry.id   ed2155fa18ab5073a26cc157375ddcc5
#
_cell.length_a   1.000
_cell.length_b   1.000
_cell.length_c   1.000
_cell.angle_alpha   90.00
_cell.angle_beta   90.00
_cell.angle_gamma   90.00
#
_symmetry.space_group_name_H-M   'P 1'
#
loop_
_entity.id
_entity.type
_entity.pdbx_description
1 polymer ?
#
loop_
_entity_poly.entity_id
_entity_poly.type
_entity_poly.pdbx_seq_one_letter_code
_entity_poly.pdbx_strand_id
1 'polypeptide(L)'
;AVDARGNAAIYSGSKSLGTHADFASQNAAAAGNLLANPNIPEAMVTAFHQGTGHLGDRLIDALRVALARGGEAGELHSAGLLVVGEQEWPMADLRCDWTEDCPIEAVATAWHIYKPQMDDYIVRALDPARAPQYWVPGDE
;
A
#
# COMPACT_ATOMS: atom_id res chain seq x y z
N ALA A 1 -14.45 -1.65 -0.70
CA ALA A 1 -14.47 -1.87 0.76
C ALA A 1 -14.29 -3.36 1.07
N VAL A 2 -13.69 -3.65 2.24
CA VAL A 2 -13.57 -5.00 2.80
C VAL A 2 -14.08 -4.94 4.23
N ASP A 3 -14.95 -5.86 4.63
CA ASP A 3 -15.49 -5.93 5.99
C ASP A 3 -14.59 -6.77 6.92
N ALA A 4 -14.91 -6.79 8.22
CA ALA A 4 -14.15 -7.56 9.23
C ALA A 4 -14.19 -9.09 9.02
N ARG A 5 -15.07 -9.59 8.16
CA ARG A 5 -15.15 -11.02 7.76
C ARG A 5 -14.44 -11.28 6.44
N GLY A 6 -13.85 -10.23 5.84
CA GLY A 6 -13.17 -10.30 4.56
C GLY A 6 -14.09 -10.27 3.35
N ASN A 7 -15.40 -10.00 3.51
CA ASN A 7 -16.26 -9.79 2.37
C ASN A 7 -15.86 -8.48 1.70
N ALA A 8 -15.58 -8.54 0.41
CA ALA A 8 -15.19 -7.38 -0.37
C ALA A 8 -16.30 -6.97 -1.33
N ALA A 9 -16.48 -5.67 -1.50
CA ALA A 9 -17.38 -5.07 -2.48
C ALA A 9 -16.74 -3.82 -3.08
N ILE A 10 -17.04 -3.58 -4.34
CA ILE A 10 -16.52 -2.43 -5.08
C ILE A 10 -17.64 -1.79 -5.91
N TYR A 11 -17.53 -0.51 -6.16
CA TYR A 11 -18.40 0.22 -7.04
C TYR A 11 -17.60 1.19 -7.88
N SER A 12 -17.66 1.02 -9.20
CA SER A 12 -17.08 1.95 -10.17
C SER A 12 -18.22 2.72 -10.88
N GLY A 13 -18.13 4.05 -10.81
CA GLY A 13 -19.11 4.92 -11.44
C GLY A 13 -19.03 4.89 -12.96
N SER A 14 -20.18 4.94 -13.65
CA SER A 14 -20.25 4.92 -15.13
C SER A 14 -19.61 6.13 -15.81
N LYS A 15 -19.22 7.15 -15.05
CA LYS A 15 -18.53 8.37 -15.54
C LYS A 15 -17.05 8.39 -15.19
N SER A 16 -16.47 7.27 -14.73
CA SER A 16 -15.03 7.15 -14.52
C SER A 16 -14.29 7.38 -15.83
N LEU A 17 -13.20 8.17 -15.77
CA LEU A 17 -12.45 8.60 -16.96
C LEU A 17 -11.60 7.46 -17.51
N GLY A 18 -11.54 7.36 -18.84
CA GLY A 18 -10.70 6.41 -19.55
C GLY A 18 -11.08 4.95 -19.34
N THR A 19 -10.14 4.05 -19.57
CA THR A 19 -10.31 2.64 -19.22
C THR A 19 -10.38 2.51 -17.72
N HIS A 20 -11.49 2.02 -17.21
CA HIS A 20 -11.67 1.78 -15.77
C HIS A 20 -12.12 0.34 -15.55
N ALA A 21 -11.70 -0.23 -14.45
CA ALA A 21 -12.04 -1.58 -14.05
C ALA A 21 -11.94 -1.73 -12.55
N ASP A 22 -12.59 -2.76 -12.04
CA ASP A 22 -12.47 -3.17 -10.65
C ASP A 22 -12.50 -4.70 -10.54
N PHE A 23 -11.98 -5.21 -9.43
CA PHE A 23 -12.03 -6.62 -9.09
C PHE A 23 -12.05 -6.79 -7.58
N ALA A 24 -12.96 -7.62 -7.07
CA ALA A 24 -13.07 -7.95 -5.66
C ALA A 24 -13.08 -9.45 -5.45
N SER A 25 -12.38 -9.90 -4.42
CA SER A 25 -12.42 -11.27 -3.92
C SER A 25 -12.32 -11.27 -2.39
N GLN A 26 -12.36 -12.44 -1.76
CA GLN A 26 -12.23 -12.53 -0.30
C GLN A 26 -10.97 -11.77 0.17
N ASN A 27 -11.12 -10.88 1.15
CA ASN A 27 -10.09 -10.06 1.79
C ASN A 27 -9.41 -9.01 0.91
N ALA A 28 -9.81 -8.82 -0.35
CA ALA A 28 -9.17 -7.83 -1.21
C ALA A 28 -10.13 -7.23 -2.24
N ALA A 29 -9.91 -5.96 -2.55
CA ALA A 29 -10.57 -5.25 -3.63
C ALA A 29 -9.61 -4.26 -4.28
N ALA A 30 -9.59 -4.18 -5.60
CA ALA A 30 -8.81 -3.22 -6.37
C ALA A 30 -9.68 -2.55 -7.43
N ALA A 31 -9.48 -1.26 -7.63
CA ALA A 31 -10.12 -0.48 -8.68
C ALA A 31 -9.13 0.55 -9.25
N GLY A 32 -9.37 0.94 -10.48
CA GLY A 32 -8.62 2.01 -11.11
C GLY A 32 -9.37 2.61 -12.30
N ASN A 33 -8.95 3.79 -12.68
CA ASN A 33 -9.37 4.46 -13.90
C ASN A 33 -8.12 4.96 -14.64
N LEU A 34 -8.28 5.43 -15.88
CA LEU A 34 -7.16 5.77 -16.77
C LEU A 34 -6.15 4.61 -16.92
N LEU A 35 -6.61 3.39 -16.79
CA LEU A 35 -5.78 2.19 -16.86
C LEU A 35 -5.31 1.91 -18.29
N ALA A 36 -4.10 1.37 -18.43
CA ALA A 36 -3.60 0.89 -19.71
C ALA A 36 -4.44 -0.29 -20.25
N ASN A 37 -5.00 -1.12 -19.36
CA ASN A 37 -5.94 -2.17 -19.72
C ASN A 37 -6.84 -2.58 -18.53
N PRO A 38 -8.02 -3.20 -18.80
CA PRO A 38 -9.00 -3.52 -17.76
C PRO A 38 -8.63 -4.70 -16.85
N ASN A 39 -7.59 -5.46 -17.14
CA ASN A 39 -7.21 -6.65 -16.36
C ASN A 39 -6.30 -6.33 -15.16
N ILE A 40 -5.90 -5.07 -15.01
CA ILE A 40 -4.96 -4.64 -13.97
C ILE A 40 -5.50 -4.91 -12.55
N PRO A 41 -6.76 -4.55 -12.18
CA PRO A 41 -7.26 -4.80 -10.84
C PRO A 41 -7.31 -6.29 -10.46
N GLU A 42 -7.66 -7.17 -11.38
CA GLU A 42 -7.63 -8.61 -11.16
C GLU A 42 -6.20 -9.12 -10.92
N ALA A 43 -5.23 -8.63 -11.70
CA ALA A 43 -3.83 -8.98 -11.51
C ALA A 43 -3.29 -8.51 -10.15
N MET A 44 -3.67 -7.31 -9.69
CA MET A 44 -3.32 -6.78 -8.37
C MET A 44 -3.84 -7.67 -7.24
N VAL A 45 -5.13 -8.02 -7.27
CA VAL A 45 -5.75 -8.87 -6.25
C VAL A 45 -5.16 -10.27 -6.27
N THR A 46 -4.88 -10.83 -7.45
CA THR A 46 -4.22 -12.11 -7.60
C THR A 46 -2.81 -12.10 -6.97
N ALA A 47 -2.01 -11.07 -7.29
CA ALA A 47 -0.68 -10.92 -6.70
C ALA A 47 -0.74 -10.74 -5.17
N PHE A 48 -1.69 -9.97 -4.67
CA PHE A 48 -1.93 -9.80 -3.25
C PHE A 48 -2.21 -11.14 -2.55
N HIS A 49 -3.00 -12.04 -3.13
CA HIS A 49 -3.29 -13.36 -2.56
C HIS A 49 -2.11 -14.31 -2.64
N GLN A 50 -1.30 -14.24 -3.67
CA GLN A 50 -0.09 -15.05 -3.82
C GLN A 50 1.07 -14.57 -2.96
N GLY A 51 1.05 -13.28 -2.58
CA GLY A 51 2.07 -12.65 -1.76
C GLY A 51 2.10 -13.21 -0.34
N THR A 52 3.28 -13.23 0.25
CA THR A 52 3.55 -13.64 1.63
C THR A 52 4.20 -12.49 2.41
N GLY A 53 4.29 -12.63 3.74
CA GLY A 53 4.89 -11.61 4.59
C GLY A 53 3.88 -10.58 5.09
N HIS A 54 4.38 -9.41 5.45
CA HIS A 54 3.59 -8.34 6.04
C HIS A 54 2.59 -7.76 5.02
N LEU A 55 1.45 -7.24 5.51
CA LEU A 55 0.42 -6.63 4.66
C LEU A 55 0.98 -5.53 3.75
N GLY A 56 1.89 -4.68 4.26
CA GLY A 56 2.54 -3.63 3.48
C GLY A 56 3.38 -4.16 2.31
N ASP A 57 4.11 -5.27 2.51
CA ASP A 57 4.87 -5.92 1.42
C ASP A 57 3.93 -6.34 0.30
N ARG A 58 2.84 -7.02 0.66
CA ARG A 58 1.84 -7.55 -0.30
C ARG A 58 1.11 -6.45 -1.06
N LEU A 59 0.84 -5.31 -0.41
CA LEU A 59 0.22 -4.15 -1.05
C LEU A 59 1.18 -3.48 -2.05
N ILE A 60 2.45 -3.33 -1.70
CA ILE A 60 3.48 -2.80 -2.61
C ILE A 60 3.66 -3.73 -3.81
N ASP A 61 3.73 -5.03 -3.59
CA ASP A 61 3.87 -6.01 -4.69
C ASP A 61 2.65 -6.00 -5.62
N ALA A 62 1.44 -5.79 -5.08
CA ALA A 62 0.24 -5.60 -5.91
C ALA A 62 0.36 -4.35 -6.81
N LEU A 63 0.89 -3.23 -6.30
CA LEU A 63 1.15 -2.02 -7.09
C LEU A 63 2.24 -2.26 -8.16
N ARG A 64 3.31 -2.98 -7.82
CA ARG A 64 4.35 -3.37 -8.79
C ARG A 64 3.80 -4.21 -9.92
N VAL A 65 2.90 -5.15 -9.62
CA VAL A 65 2.22 -5.95 -10.65
C VAL A 65 1.31 -5.08 -11.51
N ALA A 66 0.59 -4.11 -10.93
CA ALA A 66 -0.18 -3.14 -11.70
C ALA A 66 0.70 -2.39 -12.71
N LEU A 67 1.84 -1.87 -12.25
CA LEU A 67 2.81 -1.16 -13.10
C LEU A 67 3.35 -2.06 -14.22
N ALA A 68 3.75 -3.30 -13.89
CA ALA A 68 4.26 -4.27 -14.84
C ALA A 68 3.21 -4.70 -15.92
N ARG A 69 1.92 -4.52 -15.60
CA ARG A 69 0.79 -4.75 -16.53
C ARG A 69 0.40 -3.51 -17.33
N GLY A 70 1.17 -2.43 -17.23
CA GLY A 70 0.97 -1.19 -17.97
C GLY A 70 0.54 0.00 -17.11
N GLY A 71 0.08 -0.23 -15.87
CA GLY A 71 -0.29 0.84 -14.93
C GLY A 71 -1.39 1.76 -15.44
N GLU A 72 -1.22 3.05 -15.22
CA GLU A 72 -1.99 4.11 -15.87
C GLU A 72 -1.57 4.29 -17.33
N ALA A 73 -2.48 4.81 -18.15
CA ALA A 73 -2.20 5.16 -19.55
C ALA A 73 -1.36 6.45 -19.69
N GLY A 74 -1.03 7.10 -18.59
CA GLY A 74 -0.19 8.28 -18.49
C GLY A 74 0.99 8.08 -17.54
N GLU A 75 1.70 9.16 -17.26
CA GLU A 75 2.81 9.16 -16.31
C GLU A 75 2.31 9.04 -14.87
N LEU A 76 3.03 8.28 -14.06
CA LEU A 76 2.72 8.05 -12.65
C LEU A 76 3.69 8.86 -11.78
N HIS A 77 3.17 9.82 -11.00
CA HIS A 77 3.99 10.72 -10.21
C HIS A 77 3.84 10.55 -8.69
N SER A 78 2.78 9.89 -8.23
CA SER A 78 2.52 9.76 -6.80
C SER A 78 2.07 8.35 -6.43
N ALA A 79 2.35 7.96 -5.20
CA ALA A 79 1.89 6.71 -4.59
C ALA A 79 1.78 6.86 -3.08
N GLY A 80 1.03 5.98 -2.43
CA GLY A 80 0.94 5.93 -0.98
C GLY A 80 0.63 4.54 -0.46
N LEU A 81 1.03 4.29 0.76
CA LEU A 81 0.75 3.07 1.53
C LEU A 81 0.22 3.46 2.90
N LEU A 82 -1.02 3.07 3.20
CA LEU A 82 -1.62 3.21 4.51
C LEU A 82 -1.89 1.81 5.09
N VAL A 83 -1.34 1.53 6.27
CA VAL A 83 -1.60 0.30 7.01
C VAL A 83 -2.19 0.65 8.37
N VAL A 84 -3.35 0.09 8.68
CA VAL A 84 -4.01 0.24 9.99
C VAL A 84 -3.93 -1.08 10.76
N GLY A 85 -3.95 -0.99 12.08
CA GLY A 85 -3.92 -2.12 13.01
C GLY A 85 -4.97 -1.94 14.11
N GLU A 86 -4.63 -2.36 15.32
CA GLU A 86 -5.52 -2.26 16.48
C GLU A 86 -5.62 -0.86 17.07
N GLN A 87 -4.66 0.01 16.75
CA GLN A 87 -4.60 1.36 17.29
C GLN A 87 -5.51 2.32 16.51
N GLU A 88 -5.91 3.42 17.14
CA GLU A 88 -6.75 4.46 16.54
C GLU A 88 -6.03 5.30 15.46
N TRP A 89 -4.73 5.06 15.27
CA TRP A 89 -3.89 5.70 14.26
C TRP A 89 -3.26 4.66 13.32
N PRO A 90 -2.86 5.04 12.11
CA PRO A 90 -2.19 4.15 11.17
C PRO A 90 -0.87 3.62 11.73
N MET A 91 -0.61 2.32 11.56
CA MET A 91 0.70 1.71 11.84
C MET A 91 1.76 2.22 10.87
N ALA A 92 1.38 2.45 9.62
CA ALA A 92 2.22 3.09 8.61
C ALA A 92 1.36 4.01 7.73
N ASP A 93 1.88 5.19 7.44
CA ASP A 93 1.34 6.16 6.48
C ASP A 93 2.54 6.73 5.71
N LEU A 94 2.81 6.15 4.54
CA LEU A 94 3.96 6.46 3.72
C LEU A 94 3.49 7.00 2.37
N ARG A 95 4.10 8.10 1.91
CA ARG A 95 3.67 8.81 0.72
C ARG A 95 4.85 9.29 -0.12
N CYS A 96 4.65 9.25 -1.42
CA CYS A 96 5.41 10.01 -2.39
C CYS A 96 4.41 10.91 -3.12
N ASP A 97 4.43 12.21 -2.85
CA ASP A 97 3.44 13.13 -3.39
C ASP A 97 3.78 13.58 -4.82
N TRP A 98 5.08 13.59 -5.17
CA TRP A 98 5.54 13.84 -6.53
C TRP A 98 6.96 13.33 -6.75
N THR A 99 7.18 12.67 -7.88
CA THR A 99 8.52 12.32 -8.40
C THR A 99 8.46 12.16 -9.92
N GLU A 100 9.60 12.39 -10.57
CA GLU A 100 9.82 12.06 -11.98
C GLU A 100 10.29 10.58 -12.16
N ASP A 101 10.71 9.96 -11.06
CA ASP A 101 11.02 8.53 -11.00
C ASP A 101 9.77 7.71 -10.64
N CYS A 102 9.93 6.42 -10.36
CA CYS A 102 8.83 5.55 -9.97
C CYS A 102 8.36 5.82 -8.53
N PRO A 103 7.15 6.39 -8.30
CA PRO A 103 6.66 6.68 -6.95
C PRO A 103 6.36 5.42 -6.12
N ILE A 104 6.04 4.30 -6.77
CA ILE A 104 5.84 3.01 -6.09
C ILE A 104 7.16 2.55 -5.45
N GLU A 105 8.28 2.68 -6.15
CA GLU A 105 9.59 2.32 -5.60
C GLU A 105 10.06 3.33 -4.53
N ALA A 106 9.66 4.59 -4.62
CA ALA A 106 9.89 5.56 -3.55
C ALA A 106 9.18 5.15 -2.25
N VAL A 107 7.89 4.77 -2.33
CA VAL A 107 7.14 4.25 -1.18
C VAL A 107 7.70 2.92 -0.69
N ALA A 108 8.11 2.02 -1.59
CA ALA A 108 8.73 0.74 -1.24
C ALA A 108 10.05 0.93 -0.47
N THR A 109 10.87 1.90 -0.87
CA THR A 109 12.10 2.28 -0.17
C THR A 109 11.79 2.80 1.23
N ALA A 110 10.83 3.71 1.36
CA ALA A 110 10.40 4.22 2.65
C ALA A 110 9.86 3.09 3.56
N TRP A 111 9.08 2.18 3.00
CA TRP A 111 8.58 0.99 3.71
C TRP A 111 9.70 0.07 4.20
N HIS A 112 10.70 -0.19 3.37
CA HIS A 112 11.85 -1.02 3.73
C HIS A 112 12.63 -0.44 4.94
N ILE A 113 12.76 0.89 4.99
CA ILE A 113 13.40 1.60 6.11
C ILE A 113 12.52 1.59 7.36
N TYR A 114 11.21 1.82 7.21
CA TYR A 114 10.28 1.98 8.33
C TYR A 114 9.85 0.66 8.95
N LYS A 115 9.56 -0.37 8.15
CA LYS A 115 9.02 -1.67 8.59
C LYS A 115 9.75 -2.28 9.79
N PRO A 116 11.11 -2.33 9.84
CA PRO A 116 11.82 -2.88 10.99
C PRO A 116 11.62 -2.14 12.31
N GLN A 117 11.18 -0.87 12.24
CA GLN A 117 11.00 0.03 13.38
C GLN A 117 9.54 0.21 13.77
N MET A 118 8.60 -0.28 12.97
CA MET A 118 7.17 0.01 13.08
C MET A 118 6.61 -0.38 14.45
N ASP A 119 6.90 -1.58 14.93
CA ASP A 119 6.40 -2.07 16.22
C ASP A 119 7.01 -1.30 17.39
N ASP A 120 8.27 -0.91 17.28
CA ASP A 120 8.96 -0.07 18.29
C ASP A 120 8.32 1.31 18.41
N TYR A 121 7.86 1.90 17.31
CA TYR A 121 7.10 3.17 17.34
C TYR A 121 5.74 3.01 18.03
N ILE A 122 5.05 1.89 17.82
CA ILE A 122 3.80 1.60 18.53
C ILE A 122 4.05 1.45 20.03
N VAL A 123 5.06 0.67 20.42
CA VAL A 123 5.44 0.52 21.85
C VAL A 123 5.81 1.86 22.44
N ARG A 124 6.57 2.69 21.73
CA ARG A 124 6.99 4.02 22.21
C ARG A 124 5.80 4.97 22.42
N ALA A 125 4.77 4.87 21.61
CA ALA A 125 3.55 5.66 21.78
C ALA A 125 2.69 5.19 22.97
N LEU A 126 2.64 3.88 23.21
CA LEU A 126 1.77 3.29 24.24
C LEU A 126 2.44 3.19 25.63
N ASP A 127 3.72 2.83 25.66
CA ASP A 127 4.51 2.65 26.88
C ASP A 127 5.99 3.00 26.59
N PRO A 128 6.36 4.29 26.67
CA PRO A 128 7.72 4.74 26.36
C PRO A 128 8.82 4.08 27.19
N ALA A 129 8.48 3.65 28.43
CA ALA A 129 9.44 3.01 29.33
C ALA A 129 9.88 1.61 28.83
N ARG A 130 9.08 0.98 28.00
CA ARG A 130 9.36 -0.34 27.39
C ARG A 130 9.96 -0.26 26.00
N ALA A 131 9.96 0.94 25.40
CA ALA A 131 10.50 1.11 24.05
C ALA A 131 12.02 0.92 24.05
N PRO A 132 12.58 0.29 22.98
CA PRO A 132 14.02 0.20 22.84
C PRO A 132 14.64 1.59 22.76
N GLN A 133 15.86 1.71 23.31
CA GLN A 133 16.62 2.96 23.19
C GLN A 133 17.10 3.13 21.75
N TYR A 134 17.06 4.35 21.26
CA TYR A 134 17.73 4.71 20.02
C TYR A 134 19.21 4.99 20.30
N TRP A 135 20.05 4.55 19.37
CA TRP A 135 21.38 5.12 19.26
C TRP A 135 21.26 6.58 18.80
N VAL A 136 21.84 7.49 19.58
CA VAL A 136 21.85 8.92 19.28
C VAL A 136 23.25 9.27 18.76
N PRO A 137 23.37 9.82 17.53
CA PRO A 137 24.67 10.27 17.03
C PRO A 137 25.30 11.27 18.00
N GLY A 138 26.53 10.96 18.48
CA GLY A 138 27.23 11.77 19.47
C GLY A 138 27.14 11.27 20.91
N ASP A 139 26.36 10.24 21.19
CA ASP A 139 26.34 9.51 22.46
C ASP A 139 27.21 8.25 22.35
N GLU A 140 28.50 8.42 22.11
CA GLU A 140 29.49 7.34 22.06
C GLU A 140 30.07 6.98 23.43
#